data_47b90be3125f6a22b625e0b22b924f0c
#
_entry.id   47b90be3125f6a22b625e0b22b924f0c
#
_cell.length_a   1.000
_cell.length_b   1.000
_cell.length_c   1.000
_cell.angle_alpha   90.00
_cell.angle_beta   90.00
_cell.angle_gamma   90.00
#
_symmetry.space_group_name_H-M   'P 1'
#
loop_
_entity.id
_entity.type
_entity.pdbx_description
1 polymer ?
#
loop_
_entity_poly.entity_id
_entity_poly.type
_entity_poly.pdbx_seq_one_letter_code
_entity_poly.pdbx_strand_id
1 'polypeptide(L)'
;MPKKTKTRKPAGRIEVRESGVHGRGVYATQFIPEGTHIIEYTGQRVSWEDAPNDENNPHTFIFGLENGEVIDPEIGGNDARWINHCCDPNCEAIEEDDRIFICAMRDIEPGQELFYDYAMEIDEPITEESKKEFECHCGAKACRGTMLEVKKRTRAVGRRAGRR
;
A
#
# COMPACT_ATOMS: atom_id res chain seq x y z
N MET A 1 33.86 -30.23 19.05
CA MET A 1 33.38 -28.87 19.20
C MET A 1 31.94 -28.77 18.65
N PRO A 2 30.98 -28.36 19.44
CA PRO A 2 29.61 -28.26 18.96
C PRO A 2 29.52 -27.08 17.95
N LYS A 3 29.02 -27.36 16.75
CA LYS A 3 28.73 -26.35 15.75
C LYS A 3 27.65 -25.43 16.30
N LYS A 4 27.97 -24.14 16.43
CA LYS A 4 27.00 -23.10 16.77
C LYS A 4 25.93 -23.10 15.65
N THR A 5 24.76 -23.61 15.94
CA THR A 5 23.57 -23.45 15.14
C THR A 5 23.26 -21.95 15.08
N LYS A 6 23.46 -21.33 13.92
CA LYS A 6 22.95 -20.00 13.66
C LYS A 6 21.43 -20.07 13.85
N THR A 7 20.93 -19.51 14.94
CA THR A 7 19.50 -19.25 15.10
C THR A 7 19.06 -18.38 13.94
N ARG A 8 18.42 -18.97 12.96
CA ARG A 8 17.72 -18.22 11.92
C ARG A 8 16.69 -17.34 12.64
N LYS A 9 16.82 -16.01 12.46
CA LYS A 9 15.72 -15.10 12.74
C LYS A 9 14.47 -15.71 12.09
N PRO A 10 13.31 -15.82 12.78
CA PRO A 10 12.12 -16.31 12.14
C PRO A 10 11.90 -15.47 10.88
N ALA A 11 11.81 -16.13 9.73
CA ALA A 11 11.50 -15.48 8.48
C ALA A 11 10.20 -14.70 8.68
N GLY A 12 10.20 -13.41 8.35
CA GLY A 12 8.99 -12.60 8.36
C GLY A 12 7.91 -13.29 7.52
N ARG A 13 6.64 -12.95 7.76
CA ARG A 13 5.51 -13.54 7.02
C ARG A 13 5.45 -13.11 5.56
N ILE A 14 6.27 -12.14 5.19
CA ILE A 14 6.27 -11.50 3.87
C ILE A 14 7.69 -11.31 3.35
N GLU A 15 7.80 -11.21 2.05
CA GLU A 15 9.03 -10.83 1.36
C GLU A 15 8.75 -9.97 0.13
N VAL A 16 9.73 -9.15 -0.26
CA VAL A 16 9.68 -8.33 -1.47
C VAL A 16 10.27 -9.11 -2.64
N ARG A 17 9.56 -9.12 -3.77
CA ARG A 17 9.99 -9.73 -5.05
C ARG A 17 9.63 -8.83 -6.22
N GLU A 18 10.10 -9.18 -7.42
CA GLU A 18 9.49 -8.64 -8.65
C GLU A 18 8.00 -9.00 -8.72
N SER A 19 7.18 -8.00 -9.08
CA SER A 19 5.75 -8.19 -9.27
C SER A 19 5.41 -8.38 -10.75
N GLY A 20 4.48 -9.28 -11.05
CA GLY A 20 3.91 -9.42 -12.37
C GLY A 20 2.95 -8.26 -12.74
N VAL A 21 2.58 -7.43 -11.78
CA VAL A 21 1.67 -6.28 -11.98
C VAL A 21 2.46 -5.00 -12.22
N HIS A 22 3.35 -4.65 -11.29
CA HIS A 22 4.15 -3.44 -11.39
C HIS A 22 5.39 -3.52 -10.49
N GLY A 23 6.57 -3.36 -11.07
CA GLY A 23 7.84 -3.23 -10.39
C GLY A 23 8.07 -4.28 -9.30
N ARG A 24 8.16 -3.84 -8.05
CA ARG A 24 8.25 -4.72 -6.87
C ARG A 24 6.88 -4.98 -6.27
N GLY A 25 6.74 -6.11 -5.63
CA GLY A 25 5.56 -6.48 -4.86
C GLY A 25 5.94 -7.17 -3.56
N VAL A 26 4.97 -7.34 -2.69
CA VAL A 26 5.12 -8.04 -1.41
C VAL A 26 4.33 -9.33 -1.45
N TYR A 27 4.98 -10.42 -1.08
CA TYR A 27 4.43 -11.78 -1.17
C TYR A 27 4.39 -12.44 0.21
N ALA A 28 3.34 -13.19 0.47
CA ALA A 28 3.28 -14.04 1.65
C ALA A 28 4.29 -15.18 1.55
N THR A 29 5.08 -15.39 2.61
CA THR A 29 6.02 -16.52 2.71
C THR A 29 5.45 -17.68 3.49
N GLN A 30 4.34 -17.46 4.18
CA GLN A 30 3.58 -18.44 4.94
C GLN A 30 2.10 -18.07 4.92
N PHE A 31 1.23 -18.97 5.38
CA PHE A 31 -0.19 -18.72 5.51
C PHE A 31 -0.45 -17.53 6.45
N ILE A 32 -1.30 -16.60 6.00
CA ILE A 32 -1.72 -15.43 6.77
C ILE A 32 -3.25 -15.50 6.92
N PRO A 33 -3.77 -15.71 8.14
CA PRO A 33 -5.21 -15.74 8.38
C PRO A 33 -5.87 -14.38 8.16
N GLU A 34 -7.13 -14.38 7.74
CA GLU A 34 -8.00 -13.20 7.73
C GLU A 34 -7.93 -12.46 9.08
N GLY A 35 -7.93 -11.12 9.04
CA GLY A 35 -7.87 -10.26 10.21
C GLY A 35 -6.47 -10.03 10.80
N THR A 36 -5.44 -10.66 10.23
CA THR A 36 -4.06 -10.47 10.68
C THR A 36 -3.56 -9.06 10.36
N HIS A 37 -3.04 -8.34 11.36
CA HIS A 37 -2.20 -7.16 11.15
C HIS A 37 -0.84 -7.63 10.64
N ILE A 38 -0.58 -7.42 9.35
CA ILE A 38 0.59 -7.99 8.67
C ILE A 38 1.81 -7.12 8.90
N ILE A 39 1.69 -5.83 8.62
CA ILE A 39 2.77 -4.86 8.70
C ILE A 39 2.21 -3.44 8.91
N GLU A 40 2.93 -2.61 9.64
CA GLU A 40 2.64 -1.18 9.72
C GLU A 40 3.25 -0.45 8.53
N TYR A 41 2.50 0.50 7.96
CA TYR A 41 3.02 1.41 6.95
C TYR A 41 3.79 2.53 7.62
N THR A 42 5.12 2.45 7.61
CA THR A 42 6.00 3.39 8.32
C THR A 42 6.66 4.39 7.38
N GLY A 43 7.09 5.50 7.95
CA GLY A 43 7.83 6.55 7.26
C GLY A 43 7.89 7.82 8.10
N GLN A 44 8.54 8.83 7.54
CA GLN A 44 8.59 10.15 8.16
C GLN A 44 7.19 10.78 8.14
N ARG A 45 6.80 11.39 9.27
CA ARG A 45 5.59 12.20 9.37
C ARG A 45 5.90 13.62 8.94
N VAL A 46 5.14 14.12 7.97
CA VAL A 46 5.25 15.48 7.48
C VAL A 46 3.84 16.06 7.28
N SER A 47 3.76 17.40 7.24
CA SER A 47 2.52 18.06 6.83
C SER A 47 2.28 17.82 5.34
N TRP A 48 1.04 18.02 4.91
CA TRP A 48 0.69 17.92 3.50
C TRP A 48 1.44 18.93 2.62
N GLU A 49 1.74 20.11 3.19
CA GLU A 49 2.50 21.17 2.50
C GLU A 49 3.98 20.81 2.32
N ASP A 50 4.55 20.05 3.26
CA ASP A 50 5.95 19.61 3.23
C ASP A 50 6.13 18.24 2.58
N ALA A 51 5.03 17.61 2.15
CA ALA A 51 5.08 16.31 1.49
C ALA A 51 5.85 16.40 0.16
N PRO A 52 6.67 15.40 -0.17
CA PRO A 52 7.37 15.38 -1.45
C PRO A 52 6.37 15.49 -2.59
N ASN A 53 6.48 16.55 -3.36
CA ASN A 53 5.67 16.79 -4.55
C ASN A 53 6.59 16.65 -5.77
N ASP A 54 6.82 15.43 -6.17
CA ASP A 54 7.60 15.16 -7.38
C ASP A 54 6.63 15.00 -8.56
N GLU A 55 6.41 16.09 -9.27
CA GLU A 55 5.60 16.11 -10.50
C GLU A 55 6.11 15.12 -11.58
N ASN A 56 7.38 14.73 -11.48
CA ASN A 56 8.01 13.77 -12.39
C ASN A 56 7.92 12.32 -11.88
N ASN A 57 7.52 12.11 -10.65
CA ASN A 57 7.38 10.78 -10.05
C ASN A 57 5.94 10.53 -9.55
N PRO A 58 5.07 9.97 -10.42
CA PRO A 58 3.71 9.62 -10.03
C PRO A 58 3.64 8.51 -8.97
N HIS A 59 4.77 7.93 -8.61
CA HIS A 59 4.90 6.85 -7.63
C HIS A 59 5.33 7.37 -6.26
N THR A 60 4.82 8.53 -5.83
CA THR A 60 4.95 8.95 -4.45
C THR A 60 4.18 7.96 -3.57
N PHE A 61 4.90 7.17 -2.78
CA PHE A 61 4.33 6.20 -1.86
C PHE A 61 3.77 6.85 -0.58
N ILE A 62 3.45 8.16 -0.63
CA ILE A 62 2.90 8.90 0.51
C ILE A 62 1.53 8.38 0.90
N PHE A 63 1.31 8.23 2.20
CA PHE A 63 0.05 7.80 2.77
C PHE A 63 -0.56 8.92 3.61
N GLY A 64 -1.77 9.39 3.26
CA GLY A 64 -2.47 10.42 4.02
C GLY A 64 -3.19 9.86 5.25
N LEU A 65 -3.10 10.59 6.36
CA LEU A 65 -3.77 10.29 7.62
C LEU A 65 -5.01 11.16 7.83
N GLU A 66 -5.96 10.69 8.64
CA GLU A 66 -7.18 11.45 8.97
C GLU A 66 -6.87 12.75 9.71
N ASN A 67 -5.77 12.82 10.47
CA ASN A 67 -5.32 14.02 11.18
C ASN A 67 -4.71 15.10 10.27
N GLY A 68 -4.58 14.84 8.97
CA GLY A 68 -4.02 15.77 7.96
C GLY A 68 -2.52 15.64 7.75
N GLU A 69 -1.82 14.81 8.51
CA GLU A 69 -0.43 14.45 8.25
C GLU A 69 -0.32 13.43 7.10
N VAL A 70 0.87 13.26 6.59
CA VAL A 70 1.21 12.21 5.64
C VAL A 70 2.42 11.43 6.11
N ILE A 71 2.46 10.16 5.72
CA ILE A 71 3.62 9.28 5.92
C ILE A 71 4.40 9.25 4.61
N ASP A 72 5.66 9.65 4.68
CA ASP A 72 6.62 9.52 3.57
C ASP A 72 7.52 8.30 3.82
N PRO A 73 7.33 7.20 3.09
CA PRO A 73 8.09 5.98 3.32
C PRO A 73 9.51 6.00 2.75
N GLU A 74 9.91 7.03 2.03
CA GLU A 74 11.31 7.16 1.57
C GLU A 74 12.26 7.33 2.73
N ILE A 75 11.80 7.94 3.83
CA ILE A 75 12.59 8.16 5.03
C ILE A 75 12.02 7.34 6.18
N GLY A 76 12.76 6.33 6.61
CA GLY A 76 12.35 5.45 7.71
C GLY A 76 11.18 4.52 7.38
N GLY A 77 10.89 4.32 6.10
CA GLY A 77 9.89 3.37 5.64
C GLY A 77 10.34 1.91 5.72
N ASN A 78 9.41 1.01 5.41
CA ASN A 78 9.65 -0.44 5.40
C ASN A 78 9.08 -1.08 4.12
N ASP A 79 9.00 -2.40 4.10
CA ASP A 79 8.54 -3.16 2.92
C ASP A 79 7.06 -2.91 2.56
N ALA A 80 6.25 -2.35 3.46
CA ALA A 80 4.85 -2.02 3.18
C ALA A 80 4.69 -1.08 1.98
N ARG A 81 5.67 -0.22 1.73
CA ARG A 81 5.68 0.70 0.58
C ARG A 81 5.60 0.00 -0.77
N TRP A 82 6.05 -1.25 -0.86
CA TRP A 82 6.07 -2.04 -2.09
C TRP A 82 4.79 -2.84 -2.36
N ILE A 83 3.81 -2.81 -1.45
CA ILE A 83 2.52 -3.44 -1.66
C ILE A 83 1.79 -2.69 -2.77
N ASN A 84 1.46 -3.41 -3.85
CA ASN A 84 0.78 -2.85 -5.01
C ASN A 84 -0.72 -2.66 -4.79
N HIS A 85 -1.31 -1.82 -5.64
CA HIS A 85 -2.76 -1.64 -5.70
C HIS A 85 -3.43 -2.78 -6.45
N CYS A 86 -4.61 -3.17 -5.99
CA CYS A 86 -5.56 -3.98 -6.75
C CYS A 86 -7.00 -3.51 -6.45
N CYS A 87 -7.85 -3.53 -7.47
CA CYS A 87 -9.27 -3.19 -7.32
C CYS A 87 -10.09 -4.30 -6.65
N ASP A 88 -9.54 -5.51 -6.57
CA ASP A 88 -10.07 -6.64 -5.80
C ASP A 88 -8.97 -7.16 -4.85
N PRO A 89 -8.68 -6.42 -3.76
CA PRO A 89 -7.54 -6.67 -2.92
C PRO A 89 -7.77 -7.81 -1.93
N ASN A 90 -6.67 -8.37 -1.41
CA ASN A 90 -6.66 -9.33 -0.31
C ASN A 90 -6.27 -8.69 1.04
N CYS A 91 -5.89 -7.42 1.02
CA CYS A 91 -5.56 -6.64 2.20
C CYS A 91 -6.31 -5.32 2.21
N GLU A 92 -6.37 -4.69 3.37
CA GLU A 92 -6.85 -3.33 3.57
C GLU A 92 -5.90 -2.54 4.45
N ALA A 93 -5.86 -1.23 4.28
CA ALA A 93 -5.14 -0.32 5.14
C ALA A 93 -6.09 0.22 6.20
N ILE A 94 -5.76 0.02 7.47
CA ILE A 94 -6.56 0.47 8.62
C ILE A 94 -5.76 1.50 9.39
N GLU A 95 -6.37 2.65 9.67
CA GLU A 95 -5.81 3.65 10.58
C GLU A 95 -6.26 3.39 12.00
N GLU A 96 -5.30 3.23 12.90
CA GLU A 96 -5.49 3.09 14.34
C GLU A 96 -4.48 3.99 15.07
N ASP A 97 -4.95 4.90 15.91
CA ASP A 97 -4.12 5.82 16.69
C ASP A 97 -3.07 6.57 15.83
N ASP A 98 -3.51 7.16 14.71
CA ASP A 98 -2.66 7.86 13.73
C ASP A 98 -1.55 6.98 13.11
N ARG A 99 -1.76 5.67 13.09
CA ARG A 99 -0.86 4.67 12.49
C ARG A 99 -1.62 3.85 11.46
N ILE A 100 -0.95 3.48 10.40
CA ILE A 100 -1.53 2.67 9.32
C ILE A 100 -1.03 1.23 9.41
N PHE A 101 -1.97 0.30 9.47
CA PHE A 101 -1.70 -1.13 9.43
C PHE A 101 -2.28 -1.77 8.17
N ILE A 102 -1.48 -2.58 7.51
CA ILE A 102 -1.96 -3.41 6.40
C ILE A 102 -2.43 -4.74 6.98
N CYS A 103 -3.72 -5.02 6.81
CA CYS A 103 -4.40 -6.14 7.42
C CYS A 103 -4.97 -7.07 6.35
N ALA A 104 -4.95 -8.38 6.61
CA ALA A 104 -5.55 -9.36 5.72
C ALA A 104 -7.09 -9.29 5.76
N MET A 105 -7.72 -9.10 4.60
CA MET A 105 -9.19 -9.13 4.44
C MET A 105 -9.75 -10.53 4.28
N ARG A 106 -8.89 -11.47 3.92
CA ARG A 106 -9.18 -12.90 3.73
C ARG A 106 -7.92 -13.70 4.00
N ASP A 107 -8.04 -15.01 4.07
CA ASP A 107 -6.89 -15.90 4.16
C ASP A 107 -5.97 -15.72 2.96
N ILE A 108 -4.67 -15.63 3.19
CA ILE A 108 -3.64 -15.46 2.16
C ILE A 108 -2.71 -16.66 2.22
N GLU A 109 -2.59 -17.36 1.10
CA GLU A 109 -1.73 -18.54 0.96
C GLU A 109 -0.28 -18.16 0.71
N PRO A 110 0.69 -19.00 1.10
CA PRO A 110 2.10 -18.80 0.75
C PRO A 110 2.27 -18.61 -0.76
N GLY A 111 3.09 -17.62 -1.15
CA GLY A 111 3.37 -17.29 -2.54
C GLY A 111 2.38 -16.32 -3.19
N GLN A 112 1.27 -15.99 -2.53
CA GLN A 112 0.35 -14.97 -3.02
C GLN A 112 0.92 -13.57 -2.80
N GLU A 113 0.74 -12.68 -3.79
CA GLU A 113 1.06 -11.26 -3.66
C GLU A 113 0.00 -10.55 -2.80
N LEU A 114 0.45 -9.63 -1.95
CA LEU A 114 -0.39 -8.76 -1.16
C LEU A 114 -0.78 -7.53 -1.98
N PHE A 115 -2.04 -7.16 -1.91
CA PHE A 115 -2.58 -5.97 -2.54
C PHE A 115 -3.55 -5.27 -1.60
N TYR A 116 -3.63 -3.95 -1.68
CA TYR A 116 -4.75 -3.20 -1.10
C TYR A 116 -5.25 -2.15 -2.09
N ASP A 117 -6.49 -1.72 -1.91
CA ASP A 117 -7.04 -0.63 -2.71
C ASP A 117 -6.44 0.69 -2.22
N TYR A 118 -5.69 1.36 -3.05
CA TYR A 118 -5.09 2.64 -2.71
C TYR A 118 -6.13 3.71 -2.47
N ALA A 119 -7.31 3.61 -3.09
CA ALA A 119 -8.40 4.57 -2.99
C ALA A 119 -7.87 6.03 -3.04
N MET A 120 -7.05 6.31 -4.05
CA MET A 120 -6.35 7.59 -4.17
C MET A 120 -7.35 8.73 -4.33
N GLU A 121 -7.17 9.78 -3.54
CA GLU A 121 -7.97 10.98 -3.61
C GLU A 121 -7.18 12.12 -4.25
N ILE A 122 -7.86 12.90 -5.07
CA ILE A 122 -7.35 14.16 -5.62
C ILE A 122 -8.30 15.29 -5.23
N ASP A 123 -7.74 16.49 -5.01
CA ASP A 123 -8.52 17.67 -4.59
C ASP A 123 -9.41 18.22 -5.73
N GLU A 124 -9.11 17.86 -6.97
CA GLU A 124 -9.84 18.30 -8.16
C GLU A 124 -10.93 17.28 -8.55
N PRO A 125 -11.97 17.73 -9.31
CA PRO A 125 -12.95 16.80 -9.87
C PRO A 125 -12.29 15.72 -10.71
N ILE A 126 -12.72 14.46 -10.55
CA ILE A 126 -12.20 13.33 -11.32
C ILE A 126 -12.65 13.47 -12.77
N THR A 127 -11.68 13.53 -13.69
CA THR A 127 -11.88 13.58 -15.14
C THR A 127 -11.36 12.30 -15.80
N GLU A 128 -11.64 12.12 -17.09
CA GLU A 128 -11.05 11.00 -17.84
C GLU A 128 -9.52 11.14 -17.97
N GLU A 129 -9.00 12.35 -17.94
CA GLU A 129 -7.56 12.61 -17.94
C GLU A 129 -6.93 12.18 -16.61
N SER A 130 -7.52 12.57 -15.47
CA SER A 130 -7.03 12.14 -14.17
C SER A 130 -7.12 10.63 -13.96
N LYS A 131 -8.15 9.98 -14.50
CA LYS A 131 -8.25 8.51 -14.49
C LYS A 131 -7.12 7.85 -15.26
N LYS A 132 -6.69 8.42 -16.38
CA LYS A 132 -5.56 7.91 -17.17
C LYS A 132 -4.23 8.14 -16.48
N GLU A 133 -4.06 9.27 -15.82
CA GLU A 133 -2.86 9.57 -15.04
C GLU A 133 -2.63 8.55 -13.92
N PHE A 134 -3.74 8.11 -13.29
CA PHE A 134 -3.73 7.09 -12.25
C PHE A 134 -4.29 5.74 -12.75
N GLU A 135 -3.94 5.37 -13.96
CA GLU A 135 -4.41 4.14 -14.60
C GLU A 135 -4.02 2.90 -13.79
N CYS A 136 -4.97 1.98 -13.66
CA CYS A 136 -4.79 0.72 -12.97
C CYS A 136 -4.68 -0.44 -13.96
N HIS A 137 -3.65 -1.27 -13.77
CA HIS A 137 -3.40 -2.49 -14.54
C HIS A 137 -3.38 -3.73 -13.64
N CYS A 138 -4.20 -3.74 -12.58
CA CYS A 138 -4.17 -4.84 -11.60
C CYS A 138 -4.62 -6.20 -12.16
N GLY A 139 -5.28 -6.22 -13.33
CA GLY A 139 -5.76 -7.44 -13.96
C GLY A 139 -6.97 -8.10 -13.28
N ALA A 140 -7.53 -7.49 -12.23
CA ALA A 140 -8.73 -7.99 -11.59
C ALA A 140 -9.94 -7.94 -12.53
N LYS A 141 -10.85 -8.92 -12.43
CA LYS A 141 -12.07 -8.95 -13.23
C LYS A 141 -12.95 -7.72 -13.04
N ALA A 142 -12.97 -7.16 -11.81
CA ALA A 142 -13.70 -5.95 -11.45
C ALA A 142 -12.80 -4.70 -11.42
N CYS A 143 -11.72 -4.68 -12.21
CA CYS A 143 -10.82 -3.53 -12.26
C CYS A 143 -11.57 -2.26 -12.71
N ARG A 144 -11.39 -1.17 -11.94
CA ARG A 144 -11.99 0.14 -12.25
C ARG A 144 -11.28 0.89 -13.38
N GLY A 145 -10.09 0.42 -13.78
CA GLY A 145 -9.24 1.11 -14.75
C GLY A 145 -8.45 2.28 -14.16
N THR A 146 -8.66 2.63 -12.88
CA THR A 146 -7.96 3.70 -12.19
C THR A 146 -7.74 3.36 -10.72
N MET A 147 -6.65 3.86 -10.13
CA MET A 147 -6.37 3.77 -8.69
C MET A 147 -7.12 4.83 -7.89
N LEU A 148 -7.77 5.81 -8.56
CA LEU A 148 -8.56 6.83 -7.90
C LEU A 148 -9.84 6.24 -7.28
N GLU A 149 -10.26 6.79 -6.15
CA GLU A 149 -11.54 6.50 -5.56
C GLU A 149 -12.67 7.19 -6.36
N VAL A 150 -13.42 6.41 -7.13
CA VAL A 150 -14.47 6.92 -8.05
C VAL A 150 -15.86 6.96 -7.40
N LYS A 151 -16.02 6.37 -6.22
CA LYS A 151 -17.27 6.35 -5.46
C LYS A 151 -17.01 6.79 -4.03
N LYS A 152 -17.89 7.65 -3.48
CA LYS A 152 -17.91 7.94 -2.06
C LYS A 152 -18.18 6.64 -1.29
N ARG A 153 -17.11 5.99 -0.85
CA ARG A 153 -17.19 4.95 0.17
C ARG A 153 -17.14 5.61 1.54
N THR A 154 -17.94 5.14 2.46
CA THR A 154 -17.75 5.42 3.87
C THR A 154 -16.35 5.00 4.28
N ARG A 155 -15.49 6.00 4.46
CA ARG A 155 -14.18 6.01 5.11
C ARG A 155 -13.35 4.72 5.01
N ALA A 156 -12.67 4.53 3.88
CA ALA A 156 -11.40 3.82 3.88
C ALA A 156 -10.30 4.88 3.87
N VAL A 157 -9.30 4.72 4.75
CA VAL A 157 -8.09 5.53 4.69
C VAL A 157 -7.39 5.19 3.38
N GLY A 158 -7.13 6.18 2.54
CA GLY A 158 -6.54 6.00 1.22
C GLY A 158 -5.21 6.73 1.08
N ARG A 159 -4.41 6.31 0.11
CA ARG A 159 -3.30 7.12 -0.37
C ARG A 159 -3.85 8.39 -1.01
N ARG A 160 -3.25 9.52 -0.71
CA ARG A 160 -3.51 10.75 -1.45
C ARG A 160 -2.53 10.88 -2.60
N ALA A 161 -3.05 11.21 -3.78
CA ALA A 161 -2.21 11.66 -4.88
C ALA A 161 -1.60 13.02 -4.52
N GLY A 162 -0.32 13.21 -4.80
CA GLY A 162 0.34 14.49 -4.58
C GLY A 162 -0.40 15.63 -5.27
N ARG A 163 -0.39 16.82 -4.65
CA ARG A 163 -0.89 18.03 -5.29
C ARG A 163 -0.05 18.35 -6.53
N ARG A 164 -0.72 18.75 -7.58
CA ARG A 164 -0.10 19.47 -8.70
C ARG A 164 0.15 20.92 -8.35
#